data_f63cf9792cf51aed12b73388f042404d
#
_entry.id   f63cf9792cf51aed12b73388f042404d
#
_cell.length_a   1.000
_cell.length_b   1.000
_cell.length_c   1.000
_cell.angle_alpha   90.00
_cell.angle_beta   90.00
_cell.angle_gamma   90.00
#
_symmetry.space_group_name_H-M   'P 1'
#
loop_
_entity.id
_entity.type
_entity.pdbx_description
1 polymer ?
#
loop_
_entity_poly.entity_id
_entity_poly.type
_entity_poly.pdbx_seq_one_letter_code
_entity_poly.pdbx_strand_id
1 'polypeptide(L)'
;PTFYGAVLPIIHENCATCHQDSGMNMGGNVAPFSLLTYDDARRRARMIASAVREGRMPPWSAADMHKGTFSNERILEDHEKATLIAWAEGGAPAGDPAVAPPVPGFLIAAAASNGWTRGEPDLIIEFNEEYCLDDDLRDIYVDLPATITADMLPEDRWIKSVEYRNGPAVHHIISAVGGLVPGAAPRVYDDGYSRVMRAGPRDVMFNMHFNKEPGPGTAVCTNIQAGIIFKEPGEEIRHVTGGDNLFITPRDLLIPAGASSHSASREYVFEEAVELLSFMPHMHLRGKAALYEITYPDGKHETLLHVPNYAFNWQHTYKFAEPPKIPAGSTLRFTLWWDNSENNPNNPDPTVDVKWGRPTDAEMSQGYMSFRKMEKSAFVVGDGNFPTPREGRRGR
;
A
#
# COMPACT_ATOMS: atom_id res chain seq x y z
N PRO A 1 -4.92 -29.04 -16.16
CA PRO A 1 -4.91 -27.67 -16.67
C PRO A 1 -3.65 -27.37 -17.47
N THR A 2 -3.72 -26.40 -18.42
CA THR A 2 -2.58 -25.96 -19.21
C THR A 2 -2.30 -24.49 -18.92
N PHE A 3 -1.07 -24.04 -19.24
CA PHE A 3 -0.68 -22.67 -18.97
C PHE A 3 -1.58 -21.65 -19.67
N TYR A 4 -1.66 -21.71 -21.00
CA TYR A 4 -2.43 -20.73 -21.78
C TYR A 4 -3.94 -20.81 -21.55
N GLY A 5 -4.48 -22.01 -21.29
CA GLY A 5 -5.92 -22.19 -21.15
C GLY A 5 -6.48 -21.94 -19.75
N ALA A 6 -5.68 -22.16 -18.70
CA ALA A 6 -6.20 -22.11 -17.33
C ALA A 6 -5.33 -21.32 -16.35
N VAL A 7 -4.01 -21.36 -16.48
CA VAL A 7 -3.08 -20.76 -15.51
C VAL A 7 -2.82 -19.30 -15.79
N LEU A 8 -2.61 -18.94 -17.07
CA LEU A 8 -2.32 -17.57 -17.47
C LEU A 8 -3.44 -16.57 -17.12
N PRO A 9 -4.74 -16.91 -17.26
CA PRO A 9 -5.82 -16.05 -16.76
C PRO A 9 -5.67 -15.74 -15.26
N ILE A 10 -5.42 -16.76 -14.44
CA ILE A 10 -5.22 -16.60 -12.99
C ILE A 10 -3.99 -15.74 -12.69
N ILE A 11 -2.88 -15.96 -13.41
CA ILE A 11 -1.66 -15.14 -13.27
C ILE A 11 -1.93 -13.70 -13.64
N HIS A 12 -2.63 -13.43 -14.73
CA HIS A 12 -2.95 -12.08 -15.16
C HIS A 12 -3.76 -11.31 -14.12
N GLU A 13 -4.73 -11.96 -13.51
CA GLU A 13 -5.62 -11.35 -12.53
C GLU A 13 -4.96 -11.17 -11.15
N ASN A 14 -4.25 -12.19 -10.67
CA ASN A 14 -3.83 -12.26 -9.27
C ASN A 14 -2.32 -12.07 -9.04
N CYS A 15 -1.48 -12.18 -10.08
CA CYS A 15 -0.02 -12.22 -9.92
C CYS A 15 0.71 -11.15 -10.72
N ALA A 16 0.22 -10.84 -11.93
CA ALA A 16 0.92 -10.04 -12.93
C ALA A 16 1.19 -8.60 -12.48
N THR A 17 0.39 -8.05 -11.57
CA THR A 17 0.63 -6.72 -10.99
C THR A 17 2.03 -6.59 -10.38
N CYS A 18 2.52 -7.65 -9.74
CA CYS A 18 3.85 -7.67 -9.10
C CYS A 18 4.87 -8.47 -9.93
N HIS A 19 4.45 -9.63 -10.45
CA HIS A 19 5.31 -10.56 -11.18
C HIS A 19 5.38 -10.25 -12.68
N GLN A 20 5.97 -9.11 -13.03
CA GLN A 20 6.21 -8.65 -14.40
C GLN A 20 7.64 -8.11 -14.56
N ASP A 21 8.13 -8.00 -15.80
CA ASP A 21 9.53 -7.65 -16.09
C ASP A 21 9.91 -6.24 -15.63
N SER A 22 8.99 -5.29 -15.72
CA SER A 22 9.17 -3.92 -15.23
C SER A 22 8.86 -3.77 -13.73
N GLY A 23 8.53 -4.86 -13.07
CA GLY A 23 8.13 -5.03 -11.68
C GLY A 23 7.58 -3.79 -11.02
N MET A 24 6.26 -3.68 -10.78
CA MET A 24 5.80 -2.59 -9.93
C MET A 24 6.50 -2.73 -8.59
N ASN A 25 7.35 -1.78 -8.24
CA ASN A 25 7.90 -1.72 -6.90
C ASN A 25 6.78 -1.29 -5.94
N MET A 26 6.15 -2.29 -5.35
CA MET A 26 5.08 -2.07 -4.37
C MET A 26 5.69 -1.77 -3.00
N GLY A 27 6.25 -0.57 -2.86
CA GLY A 27 6.86 -0.12 -1.62
C GLY A 27 8.05 -0.99 -1.18
N GLY A 28 9.05 -1.15 -2.05
CA GLY A 28 10.23 -1.97 -1.77
C GLY A 28 10.05 -3.47 -2.05
N ASN A 29 8.84 -3.97 -2.22
CA ASN A 29 8.57 -5.36 -2.55
C ASN A 29 8.49 -5.55 -4.07
N VAL A 30 9.64 -5.68 -4.70
CA VAL A 30 9.74 -6.11 -6.10
C VAL A 30 9.64 -7.61 -6.16
N ALA A 31 8.72 -8.13 -6.97
CA ALA A 31 8.71 -9.56 -7.24
C ALA A 31 10.04 -9.96 -7.92
N PRO A 32 10.74 -10.99 -7.41
CA PRO A 32 12.09 -11.30 -7.86
C PRO A 32 12.14 -11.93 -9.25
N PHE A 33 10.99 -12.09 -9.91
CA PHE A 33 10.85 -12.68 -11.25
C PHE A 33 9.49 -12.38 -11.86
N SER A 34 9.43 -12.38 -13.18
CA SER A 34 8.18 -12.37 -13.96
C SER A 34 7.51 -13.74 -13.97
N LEU A 35 6.18 -13.76 -14.16
CA LEU A 35 5.38 -14.95 -14.41
C LEU A 35 4.56 -14.83 -15.71
N LEU A 36 4.81 -13.81 -16.52
CA LEU A 36 4.00 -13.48 -17.70
C LEU A 36 4.21 -14.46 -18.87
N THR A 37 5.37 -15.11 -18.94
CA THR A 37 5.64 -16.10 -20.00
C THR A 37 5.51 -17.54 -19.49
N TYR A 38 5.21 -18.44 -20.41
CA TYR A 38 5.19 -19.88 -20.10
C TYR A 38 6.52 -20.36 -19.50
N ASP A 39 7.63 -19.95 -20.07
CA ASP A 39 8.96 -20.39 -19.62
C ASP A 39 9.27 -19.87 -18.21
N ASP A 40 8.86 -18.66 -17.87
CA ASP A 40 9.05 -18.11 -16.53
C ASP A 40 8.20 -18.84 -15.49
N ALA A 41 6.95 -19.04 -15.78
CA ALA A 41 6.03 -19.75 -14.88
C ALA A 41 6.42 -21.22 -14.71
N ARG A 42 6.76 -21.93 -15.82
CA ARG A 42 7.14 -23.34 -15.79
C ARG A 42 8.38 -23.58 -14.93
N ARG A 43 9.41 -22.77 -15.08
CA ARG A 43 10.64 -22.88 -14.27
C ARG A 43 10.35 -22.77 -12.76
N ARG A 44 9.25 -22.13 -12.39
CA ARG A 44 8.86 -21.86 -11.00
C ARG A 44 7.61 -22.61 -10.55
N ALA A 45 7.10 -23.53 -11.35
CA ALA A 45 5.84 -24.21 -11.11
C ALA A 45 5.73 -24.81 -9.69
N ARG A 46 6.78 -25.51 -9.23
CA ARG A 46 6.82 -26.08 -7.87
C ARG A 46 6.78 -24.99 -6.77
N MET A 47 7.47 -23.87 -6.99
CA MET A 47 7.48 -22.73 -6.05
C MET A 47 6.11 -22.07 -6.01
N ILE A 48 5.45 -21.90 -7.17
CA ILE A 48 4.07 -21.38 -7.27
C ILE A 48 3.13 -22.27 -6.46
N ALA A 49 3.15 -23.59 -6.70
CA ALA A 49 2.28 -24.53 -5.98
C ALA A 49 2.50 -24.51 -4.46
N SER A 50 3.76 -24.48 -4.00
CA SER A 50 4.08 -24.37 -2.57
C SER A 50 3.57 -23.06 -1.98
N ALA A 51 3.87 -21.90 -2.61
CA ALA A 51 3.48 -20.59 -2.12
C ALA A 51 1.96 -20.41 -2.03
N VAL A 52 1.23 -20.96 -3.02
CA VAL A 52 -0.24 -20.94 -3.06
C VAL A 52 -0.84 -21.86 -2.00
N ARG A 53 -0.30 -23.08 -1.85
CA ARG A 53 -0.77 -24.08 -0.85
C ARG A 53 -0.59 -23.57 0.58
N GLU A 54 0.52 -22.90 0.85
CA GLU A 54 0.87 -22.35 2.15
C GLU A 54 0.21 -20.97 2.42
N GLY A 55 -0.53 -20.42 1.46
CA GLY A 55 -1.17 -19.11 1.59
C GLY A 55 -0.20 -17.92 1.61
N ARG A 56 1.07 -18.14 1.18
CA ARG A 56 2.07 -17.06 1.09
C ARG A 56 1.85 -16.13 -0.10
N MET A 57 1.17 -16.64 -1.15
CA MET A 57 0.84 -15.87 -2.36
C MET A 57 -0.60 -16.16 -2.84
N PRO A 58 -1.31 -15.12 -3.29
CA PRO A 58 -0.94 -13.70 -3.16
C PRO A 58 -0.92 -13.25 -1.70
N PRO A 59 -0.14 -12.19 -1.35
CA PRO A 59 -0.05 -11.72 0.03
C PRO A 59 -1.34 -11.03 0.43
N TRP A 60 -2.02 -11.55 1.45
CA TRP A 60 -3.23 -10.98 2.04
C TRP A 60 -3.37 -11.45 3.48
N SER A 61 -3.61 -10.53 4.41
CA SER A 61 -3.56 -10.83 5.84
C SER A 61 -4.88 -10.58 6.58
N ALA A 62 -5.94 -10.07 5.92
CA ALA A 62 -7.25 -10.00 6.57
C ALA A 62 -7.81 -11.40 6.80
N ALA A 63 -8.48 -11.59 7.94
CA ALA A 63 -9.11 -12.85 8.29
C ALA A 63 -10.22 -13.23 7.30
N ASP A 64 -10.46 -14.54 7.13
CA ASP A 64 -11.45 -15.09 6.18
C ASP A 64 -12.86 -14.55 6.36
N MET A 65 -13.21 -14.14 7.59
CA MET A 65 -14.51 -13.51 7.87
C MET A 65 -14.76 -12.21 7.08
N HIS A 66 -13.71 -11.61 6.52
CA HIS A 66 -13.77 -10.40 5.72
C HIS A 66 -13.77 -10.64 4.21
N LYS A 67 -13.83 -11.91 3.75
CA LYS A 67 -13.90 -12.22 2.32
C LYS A 67 -15.08 -11.48 1.66
N GLY A 68 -14.79 -10.72 0.59
CA GLY A 68 -15.76 -9.88 -0.12
C GLY A 68 -15.99 -8.50 0.52
N THR A 69 -15.30 -8.17 1.61
CA THR A 69 -15.45 -6.88 2.30
C THR A 69 -14.64 -5.76 1.63
N PHE A 70 -13.47 -6.09 1.09
CA PHE A 70 -12.54 -5.09 0.59
C PHE A 70 -12.41 -5.12 -0.94
N SER A 71 -12.45 -3.97 -1.59
CA SER A 71 -12.35 -3.85 -3.05
C SER A 71 -11.00 -4.21 -3.63
N ASN A 72 -9.96 -4.26 -2.80
CA ASN A 72 -8.59 -4.60 -3.18
C ASN A 72 -8.11 -5.92 -2.61
N GLU A 73 -9.02 -6.86 -2.38
CA GLU A 73 -8.67 -8.20 -1.91
C GLU A 73 -7.74 -8.91 -2.88
N ARG A 74 -6.81 -9.68 -2.31
CA ARG A 74 -5.85 -10.52 -3.04
C ARG A 74 -6.00 -11.95 -2.56
N ILE A 75 -7.15 -12.55 -2.91
CA ILE A 75 -7.52 -13.90 -2.49
C ILE A 75 -7.77 -14.74 -3.74
N LEU A 76 -7.08 -15.87 -3.84
CA LEU A 76 -7.40 -16.87 -4.84
C LEU A 76 -8.64 -17.65 -4.41
N GLU A 77 -9.53 -17.87 -5.35
CA GLU A 77 -10.63 -18.81 -5.15
C GLU A 77 -10.13 -20.25 -5.07
N ASP A 78 -10.88 -21.14 -4.41
CA ASP A 78 -10.44 -22.53 -4.20
C ASP A 78 -10.17 -23.28 -5.51
N HIS A 79 -10.95 -22.99 -6.57
CA HIS A 79 -10.73 -23.57 -7.89
C HIS A 79 -9.46 -23.04 -8.57
N GLU A 80 -9.08 -21.79 -8.33
CA GLU A 80 -7.84 -21.18 -8.85
C GLU A 80 -6.62 -21.80 -8.17
N LYS A 81 -6.66 -21.92 -6.81
CA LYS A 81 -5.63 -22.62 -6.03
C LYS A 81 -5.43 -24.06 -6.54
N ALA A 82 -6.54 -24.80 -6.67
CA ALA A 82 -6.52 -26.18 -7.17
C ALA A 82 -5.94 -26.25 -8.59
N THR A 83 -6.28 -25.29 -9.45
CA THR A 83 -5.79 -25.24 -10.85
C THR A 83 -4.28 -25.01 -10.90
N LEU A 84 -3.75 -24.03 -10.13
CA LEU A 84 -2.32 -23.74 -10.08
C LEU A 84 -1.51 -24.94 -9.55
N ILE A 85 -2.00 -25.57 -8.50
CA ILE A 85 -1.37 -26.74 -7.88
C ILE A 85 -1.37 -27.92 -8.83
N ALA A 86 -2.53 -28.24 -9.42
CA ALA A 86 -2.67 -29.38 -10.35
C ALA A 86 -1.85 -29.17 -11.63
N TRP A 87 -1.74 -27.95 -12.12
CA TRP A 87 -0.86 -27.63 -13.25
C TRP A 87 0.60 -27.91 -12.94
N ALA A 88 1.08 -27.44 -11.79
CA ALA A 88 2.47 -27.63 -11.39
C ALA A 88 2.82 -29.11 -11.15
N GLU A 89 1.93 -29.87 -10.50
CA GLU A 89 2.09 -31.28 -10.21
C GLU A 89 1.94 -32.14 -11.46
N GLY A 90 1.14 -31.71 -12.45
CA GLY A 90 0.95 -32.37 -13.75
C GLY A 90 2.07 -32.12 -14.76
N GLY A 91 3.23 -31.58 -14.35
CA GLY A 91 4.39 -31.35 -15.21
C GLY A 91 4.35 -30.00 -15.96
N ALA A 92 3.48 -29.13 -15.56
CA ALA A 92 3.36 -27.74 -16.05
C ALA A 92 3.22 -27.65 -17.60
N PRO A 93 2.22 -28.30 -18.23
CA PRO A 93 2.06 -28.27 -19.68
C PRO A 93 1.68 -26.88 -20.21
N ALA A 94 2.21 -26.52 -21.41
CA ALA A 94 1.94 -25.24 -22.06
C ALA A 94 0.49 -25.09 -22.52
N GLY A 95 -0.02 -26.10 -23.21
CA GLY A 95 -1.28 -25.99 -23.96
C GLY A 95 -1.11 -25.20 -25.28
N ASP A 96 -2.23 -24.84 -25.88
CA ASP A 96 -2.27 -24.09 -27.14
C ASP A 96 -2.17 -22.58 -26.89
N PRO A 97 -1.14 -21.88 -27.41
CA PRO A 97 -1.04 -20.43 -27.28
C PRO A 97 -2.20 -19.63 -27.89
N ALA A 98 -2.93 -20.23 -28.84
CA ALA A 98 -4.06 -19.56 -29.48
C ALA A 98 -5.25 -19.28 -28.53
N VAL A 99 -5.31 -20.01 -27.39
CA VAL A 99 -6.34 -19.78 -26.36
C VAL A 99 -5.89 -18.86 -25.24
N ALA A 100 -4.73 -18.21 -25.37
CA ALA A 100 -4.25 -17.27 -24.37
C ALA A 100 -5.25 -16.12 -24.15
N PRO A 101 -5.46 -15.67 -22.89
CA PRO A 101 -6.31 -14.53 -22.62
C PRO A 101 -5.66 -13.25 -23.18
N PRO A 102 -6.44 -12.18 -23.40
CA PRO A 102 -5.89 -10.89 -23.76
C PRO A 102 -4.94 -10.37 -22.67
N VAL A 103 -3.94 -9.61 -23.10
CA VAL A 103 -2.99 -8.98 -22.17
C VAL A 103 -3.74 -7.95 -21.32
N PRO A 104 -3.55 -7.94 -19.99
CA PRO A 104 -4.18 -6.96 -19.11
C PRO A 104 -3.87 -5.51 -19.50
N GLY A 105 -4.87 -4.64 -19.39
CA GLY A 105 -4.76 -3.24 -19.81
C GLY A 105 -3.63 -2.47 -19.11
N PHE A 106 -3.34 -2.77 -17.84
CA PHE A 106 -2.24 -2.12 -17.13
C PHE A 106 -0.85 -2.51 -17.67
N LEU A 107 -0.69 -3.73 -18.20
CA LEU A 107 0.54 -4.15 -18.86
C LEU A 107 0.69 -3.47 -20.23
N ILE A 108 -0.43 -3.28 -20.94
CA ILE A 108 -0.43 -2.51 -22.20
C ILE A 108 -0.07 -1.05 -21.92
N ALA A 109 -0.64 -0.46 -20.87
CA ALA A 109 -0.32 0.91 -20.47
C ALA A 109 1.14 1.04 -20.08
N ALA A 110 1.68 0.12 -19.29
CA ALA A 110 3.08 0.11 -18.89
C ALA A 110 4.03 0.00 -20.10
N ALA A 111 3.71 -0.85 -21.07
CA ALA A 111 4.50 -0.98 -22.29
C ALA A 111 4.47 0.28 -23.16
N ALA A 112 3.31 0.95 -23.23
CA ALA A 112 3.12 2.16 -24.03
C ALA A 112 3.73 3.42 -23.40
N SER A 113 3.89 3.46 -22.07
CA SER A 113 4.31 4.64 -21.29
C SER A 113 5.60 4.38 -20.50
N ASN A 114 6.53 3.67 -21.09
CA ASN A 114 7.84 3.41 -20.48
C ASN A 114 7.77 2.91 -19.01
N GLY A 115 6.82 2.02 -18.73
CA GLY A 115 6.66 1.36 -17.41
C GLY A 115 5.65 2.02 -16.48
N TRP A 116 4.97 3.10 -16.83
CA TRP A 116 3.88 3.67 -16.05
C TRP A 116 2.59 2.86 -16.25
N THR A 117 2.07 2.27 -15.18
CA THR A 117 0.90 1.36 -15.27
C THR A 117 -0.43 2.09 -15.45
N ARG A 118 -0.44 3.42 -15.24
CA ARG A 118 -1.61 4.29 -15.37
C ARG A 118 -1.62 5.12 -16.65
N GLY A 119 -0.61 4.97 -17.49
CA GLY A 119 -0.35 5.78 -18.67
C GLY A 119 0.71 6.85 -18.41
N GLU A 120 1.03 7.64 -19.45
CA GLU A 120 2.02 8.71 -19.37
C GLU A 120 1.59 9.76 -18.34
N PRO A 121 2.45 10.11 -17.35
CA PRO A 121 2.14 11.16 -16.39
C PRO A 121 2.13 12.54 -17.00
N ASP A 122 1.21 13.40 -16.58
CA ASP A 122 1.19 14.82 -16.91
C ASP A 122 2.32 15.60 -16.23
N LEU A 123 2.77 15.09 -15.06
CA LEU A 123 3.84 15.68 -14.25
C LEU A 123 4.66 14.58 -13.60
N ILE A 124 5.98 14.67 -13.75
CA ILE A 124 6.94 13.83 -13.02
C ILE A 124 7.72 14.71 -12.05
N ILE A 125 7.78 14.28 -10.79
CA ILE A 125 8.55 14.91 -9.73
C ILE A 125 9.66 13.96 -9.33
N GLU A 126 10.90 14.45 -9.32
CA GLU A 126 12.10 13.70 -8.96
C GLU A 126 12.84 14.40 -7.80
N PHE A 127 13.69 13.68 -7.09
CA PHE A 127 14.62 14.31 -6.15
C PHE A 127 15.50 15.33 -6.87
N ASN A 128 15.87 16.39 -6.17
CA ASN A 128 16.80 17.38 -6.70
C ASN A 128 18.17 16.76 -7.01
N GLU A 129 18.58 15.74 -6.26
CA GLU A 129 19.82 15.00 -6.45
C GLU A 129 19.59 13.50 -6.16
N GLU A 130 20.33 12.63 -6.85
CA GLU A 130 20.34 11.20 -6.59
C GLU A 130 20.84 10.92 -5.16
N TYR A 131 20.18 9.98 -4.47
CA TYR A 131 20.56 9.58 -3.13
C TYR A 131 21.23 8.19 -3.13
N CYS A 132 22.41 8.11 -2.51
CA CYS A 132 23.19 6.87 -2.47
C CYS A 132 23.23 6.30 -1.05
N LEU A 133 23.09 4.98 -0.97
CA LEU A 133 23.15 4.17 0.22
C LEU A 133 24.43 3.33 0.19
N ASP A 134 25.26 3.43 1.21
CA ASP A 134 26.52 2.69 1.32
C ASP A 134 26.29 1.21 1.64
N ASP A 135 27.34 0.40 1.48
CA ASP A 135 27.35 -1.06 1.69
C ASP A 135 26.90 -1.46 3.11
N ASP A 136 27.33 -0.73 4.11
CA ASP A 136 27.10 -1.02 5.53
C ASP A 136 25.74 -0.50 6.04
N LEU A 137 25.04 0.32 5.25
CA LEU A 137 23.75 0.86 5.64
C LEU A 137 22.66 -0.21 5.53
N ARG A 138 21.91 -0.39 6.62
CA ARG A 138 20.77 -1.30 6.69
C ARG A 138 19.43 -0.57 6.65
N ASP A 139 19.31 0.48 7.44
CA ASP A 139 18.03 1.16 7.72
C ASP A 139 18.26 2.66 7.94
N ILE A 140 17.55 3.51 7.18
CA ILE A 140 17.65 4.96 7.33
C ILE A 140 16.35 5.68 6.96
N TYR A 141 16.02 6.69 7.75
CA TYR A 141 15.00 7.69 7.44
C TYR A 141 15.66 9.00 7.06
N VAL A 142 15.30 9.53 5.90
CA VAL A 142 15.83 10.78 5.38
C VAL A 142 14.74 11.59 4.69
N ASP A 143 14.80 12.91 4.84
CA ASP A 143 13.92 13.85 4.15
C ASP A 143 14.66 14.38 2.90
N LEU A 144 14.17 14.05 1.72
CA LEU A 144 14.75 14.44 0.44
C LEU A 144 13.85 15.44 -0.28
N PRO A 145 14.37 16.60 -0.69
CA PRO A 145 13.59 17.59 -1.40
C PRO A 145 13.48 17.28 -2.89
N ALA A 146 12.33 17.66 -3.45
CA ALA A 146 12.09 17.77 -4.88
C ALA A 146 11.43 19.11 -5.17
N THR A 147 11.88 19.80 -6.20
CA THR A 147 11.39 21.14 -6.54
C THR A 147 10.39 21.08 -7.69
N ILE A 148 9.21 21.63 -7.48
CA ILE A 148 8.23 21.89 -8.55
C ILE A 148 8.40 23.36 -8.94
N THR A 149 8.82 23.59 -10.17
CA THR A 149 8.96 24.95 -10.71
C THR A 149 7.61 25.50 -11.19
N ALA A 150 7.52 26.81 -11.40
CA ALA A 150 6.32 27.43 -11.94
C ALA A 150 6.01 26.93 -13.38
N ASP A 151 7.02 26.59 -14.16
CA ASP A 151 6.85 26.06 -15.53
C ASP A 151 6.34 24.61 -15.51
N MET A 152 6.75 23.81 -14.53
CA MET A 152 6.26 22.43 -14.35
C MET A 152 4.79 22.38 -13.99
N LEU A 153 4.34 23.30 -13.10
CA LEU A 153 2.95 23.37 -12.65
C LEU A 153 2.54 24.84 -12.45
N PRO A 154 2.10 25.52 -13.52
CA PRO A 154 1.79 26.95 -13.49
C PRO A 154 0.50 27.30 -12.74
N GLU A 155 -0.39 26.34 -12.55
CA GLU A 155 -1.67 26.52 -11.87
C GLU A 155 -2.01 25.31 -10.97
N ASP A 156 -2.92 25.50 -10.05
CA ASP A 156 -3.45 24.41 -9.22
C ASP A 156 -4.18 23.38 -10.11
N ARG A 157 -3.98 22.09 -9.83
CA ARG A 157 -4.59 20.99 -10.60
C ARG A 157 -5.19 19.93 -9.67
N TRP A 158 -6.24 19.27 -10.14
CA TRP A 158 -6.86 18.15 -9.46
C TRP A 158 -6.17 16.83 -9.84
N ILE A 159 -5.70 16.09 -8.84
CA ILE A 159 -5.00 14.81 -9.06
C ILE A 159 -6.00 13.70 -9.37
N LYS A 160 -5.76 12.95 -10.46
CA LYS A 160 -6.45 11.72 -10.81
C LYS A 160 -5.75 10.49 -10.26
N SER A 161 -4.42 10.44 -10.42
CA SER A 161 -3.62 9.34 -9.87
C SER A 161 -2.20 9.76 -9.54
N VAL A 162 -1.59 9.02 -8.62
CA VAL A 162 -0.16 9.12 -8.26
C VAL A 162 0.43 7.73 -8.31
N GLU A 163 1.47 7.57 -9.11
CA GLU A 163 2.27 6.36 -9.22
C GLU A 163 3.73 6.68 -8.91
N TYR A 164 4.37 5.82 -8.13
CA TYR A 164 5.78 5.95 -7.82
C TYR A 164 6.60 4.94 -8.60
N ARG A 165 7.67 5.40 -9.22
CA ARG A 165 8.77 4.57 -9.69
C ARG A 165 9.93 4.80 -8.76
N ASN A 166 10.27 3.78 -8.01
CA ASN A 166 11.28 3.85 -6.97
C ASN A 166 12.35 2.79 -7.22
N GLY A 167 13.57 3.10 -6.81
CA GLY A 167 14.70 2.19 -6.88
C GLY A 167 14.62 1.08 -5.82
N PRO A 168 15.56 0.14 -5.88
CA PRO A 168 15.73 -0.85 -4.82
C PRO A 168 15.98 -0.17 -3.46
N ALA A 169 15.76 -0.90 -2.39
CA ALA A 169 15.91 -0.45 -1.00
C ALA A 169 14.86 0.57 -0.49
N VAL A 170 13.97 1.09 -1.32
CA VAL A 170 12.88 1.95 -0.85
C VAL A 170 11.83 1.10 -0.14
N HIS A 171 11.69 1.26 1.18
CA HIS A 171 10.67 0.56 1.97
C HIS A 171 9.34 1.32 1.96
N HIS A 172 9.34 2.62 2.27
CA HIS A 172 8.16 3.48 2.10
C HIS A 172 8.52 4.93 1.80
N ILE A 173 7.52 5.65 1.28
CA ILE A 173 7.57 7.07 0.94
C ILE A 173 6.38 7.76 1.59
N ILE A 174 6.61 8.87 2.28
CA ILE A 174 5.56 9.77 2.77
C ILE A 174 5.82 11.15 2.18
N SER A 175 4.86 11.70 1.47
CA SER A 175 4.99 13.03 0.89
C SER A 175 3.66 13.78 0.82
N ALA A 176 3.73 15.06 0.52
CA ALA A 176 2.56 15.91 0.31
C ALA A 176 1.76 15.51 -0.94
N VAL A 177 2.34 14.80 -1.91
CA VAL A 177 1.63 14.35 -3.12
C VAL A 177 1.00 12.96 -2.95
N GLY A 178 1.40 12.21 -1.94
CA GLY A 178 0.89 10.90 -1.59
C GLY A 178 1.94 10.08 -0.86
N GLY A 179 1.56 8.90 -0.42
CA GLY A 179 2.48 7.93 0.20
C GLY A 179 2.53 6.63 -0.59
N LEU A 180 3.64 5.91 -0.43
CA LEU A 180 3.82 4.54 -0.87
C LEU A 180 4.27 3.71 0.33
N VAL A 181 3.59 2.61 0.60
CA VAL A 181 3.94 1.65 1.66
C VAL A 181 4.08 0.25 1.07
N PRO A 182 4.78 -0.68 1.73
CA PRO A 182 4.97 -2.04 1.22
C PRO A 182 3.64 -2.71 0.84
N GLY A 183 3.54 -3.13 -0.41
CA GLY A 183 2.33 -3.76 -0.95
C GLY A 183 1.28 -2.80 -1.51
N ALA A 184 1.47 -1.48 -1.46
CA ALA A 184 0.52 -0.52 -2.01
C ALA A 184 0.58 -0.45 -3.54
N ALA A 185 -0.59 -0.42 -4.18
CA ALA A 185 -0.75 -0.09 -5.60
C ALA A 185 -0.72 1.43 -5.81
N PRO A 186 -0.55 1.91 -7.06
CA PRO A 186 -0.71 3.31 -7.41
C PRO A 186 -2.02 3.88 -6.86
N ARG A 187 -1.95 5.09 -6.32
CA ARG A 187 -3.13 5.73 -5.77
C ARG A 187 -3.98 6.31 -6.89
N VAL A 188 -5.24 5.94 -6.90
CA VAL A 188 -6.24 6.47 -7.85
C VAL A 188 -7.34 7.17 -7.07
N TYR A 189 -7.78 8.32 -7.59
CA TYR A 189 -8.88 9.11 -7.05
C TYR A 189 -10.07 9.00 -8.00
N ASP A 190 -10.93 8.00 -7.73
CA ASP A 190 -12.14 7.70 -8.51
C ASP A 190 -13.40 8.34 -7.91
N ASP A 191 -14.52 8.24 -8.58
CA ASP A 191 -15.88 8.52 -8.10
C ASP A 191 -16.08 9.89 -7.44
N GLY A 192 -15.56 10.94 -8.07
CA GLY A 192 -15.67 12.29 -7.56
C GLY A 192 -14.73 12.62 -6.40
N TYR A 193 -13.76 11.75 -6.13
CA TYR A 193 -12.64 12.07 -5.24
C TYR A 193 -11.53 12.78 -5.97
N SER A 194 -10.88 13.72 -5.30
CA SER A 194 -9.60 14.24 -5.73
C SER A 194 -8.87 14.97 -4.59
N ARG A 195 -7.66 15.34 -4.88
CA ARG A 195 -6.80 16.17 -4.08
C ARG A 195 -6.22 17.27 -4.95
N VAL A 196 -6.11 18.48 -4.41
CA VAL A 196 -5.46 19.59 -5.13
C VAL A 196 -3.95 19.45 -5.04
N MET A 197 -3.31 19.52 -6.19
CA MET A 197 -1.90 19.80 -6.29
C MET A 197 -1.72 21.30 -6.55
N ARG A 198 -1.02 21.99 -5.65
CA ARG A 198 -0.83 23.42 -5.72
C ARG A 198 0.27 23.77 -6.72
N ALA A 199 0.10 24.90 -7.40
CA ALA A 199 1.07 25.44 -8.35
C ALA A 199 2.47 25.63 -7.76
N GLY A 200 3.47 25.63 -8.61
CA GLY A 200 4.84 26.02 -8.29
C GLY A 200 5.04 27.54 -8.28
N PRO A 201 6.23 28.06 -7.85
CA PRO A 201 7.35 27.26 -7.39
C PRO A 201 7.19 26.83 -5.92
N ARG A 202 7.56 25.60 -5.62
CA ARG A 202 7.60 25.08 -4.24
C ARG A 202 8.40 23.79 -4.12
N ASP A 203 8.87 23.50 -2.92
CA ASP A 203 9.47 22.21 -2.61
C ASP A 203 8.44 21.23 -2.09
N VAL A 204 8.63 19.98 -2.46
CA VAL A 204 7.93 18.80 -1.93
C VAL A 204 8.96 17.96 -1.18
N MET A 205 8.72 17.75 0.10
CA MET A 205 9.57 16.85 0.89
C MET A 205 9.07 15.42 0.77
N PHE A 206 9.97 14.52 0.47
CA PHE A 206 9.77 13.08 0.51
C PHE A 206 10.45 12.54 1.76
N ASN A 207 9.67 12.14 2.76
CA ASN A 207 10.17 11.39 3.89
C ASN A 207 10.34 9.94 3.44
N MET A 208 11.59 9.57 3.25
CA MET A 208 12.00 8.27 2.73
C MET A 208 12.42 7.36 3.86
N HIS A 209 11.96 6.12 3.78
CA HIS A 209 12.51 5.02 4.55
C HIS A 209 13.20 4.04 3.59
N PHE A 210 14.49 3.91 3.73
CA PHE A 210 15.29 2.91 3.01
C PHE A 210 15.62 1.76 3.95
N ASN A 211 15.48 0.54 3.43
CA ASN A 211 15.84 -0.68 4.13
C ASN A 211 16.44 -1.66 3.13
N LYS A 212 17.63 -2.18 3.43
CA LYS A 212 18.32 -3.18 2.61
C LYS A 212 19.18 -4.11 3.46
N GLU A 213 19.57 -5.25 2.93
CA GLU A 213 20.58 -6.07 3.56
C GLU A 213 21.96 -5.40 3.40
N PRO A 214 22.70 -5.18 4.49
CA PRO A 214 24.05 -4.63 4.43
C PRO A 214 25.05 -5.69 3.95
N GLY A 215 26.11 -5.27 3.29
CA GLY A 215 27.21 -6.16 2.89
C GLY A 215 27.98 -5.66 1.67
N PRO A 216 29.15 -6.20 1.38
CA PRO A 216 29.97 -5.80 0.25
C PRO A 216 29.23 -5.89 -1.09
N GLY A 217 29.22 -4.81 -1.86
CA GLY A 217 28.56 -4.74 -3.17
C GLY A 217 27.06 -4.51 -3.11
N THR A 218 26.49 -4.14 -1.96
CA THR A 218 25.08 -3.80 -1.80
C THR A 218 24.80 -2.30 -1.84
N ALA A 219 25.83 -1.46 -2.03
CA ALA A 219 25.66 -0.04 -2.24
C ALA A 219 24.75 0.22 -3.44
N VAL A 220 23.83 1.17 -3.32
CA VAL A 220 22.87 1.49 -4.36
C VAL A 220 22.53 2.96 -4.34
N CYS A 221 22.52 3.58 -5.53
CA CYS A 221 22.03 4.93 -5.72
C CYS A 221 20.61 4.88 -6.30
N THR A 222 19.77 5.79 -5.87
CA THR A 222 18.38 5.86 -6.32
C THR A 222 17.91 7.30 -6.49
N ASN A 223 17.12 7.51 -7.54
CA ASN A 223 16.23 8.64 -7.64
C ASN A 223 14.82 8.08 -7.79
N ILE A 224 13.86 8.66 -7.09
CA ILE A 224 12.45 8.31 -7.25
C ILE A 224 11.80 9.23 -8.26
N GLN A 225 10.78 8.68 -8.93
CA GLN A 225 9.87 9.45 -9.77
C GLN A 225 8.45 9.32 -9.20
N ALA A 226 7.82 10.45 -8.89
CA ALA A 226 6.39 10.50 -8.62
C ALA A 226 5.69 10.98 -9.89
N GLY A 227 5.04 10.07 -10.59
CA GLY A 227 4.22 10.35 -11.77
C GLY A 227 2.81 10.72 -11.37
N ILE A 228 2.32 11.84 -11.83
CA ILE A 228 1.01 12.39 -11.50
C ILE A 228 0.20 12.56 -12.76
N ILE A 229 -1.00 12.01 -12.78
CA ILE A 229 -2.01 12.26 -13.80
C ILE A 229 -3.07 13.15 -13.18
N PHE A 230 -3.48 14.18 -13.90
CA PHE A 230 -4.51 15.11 -13.48
C PHE A 230 -5.88 14.70 -14.03
N LYS A 231 -6.92 15.20 -13.38
CA LYS A 231 -8.30 15.06 -13.85
C LYS A 231 -8.58 15.96 -15.03
N GLU A 232 -9.48 15.49 -15.90
CA GLU A 232 -9.88 16.21 -17.09
C GLU A 232 -10.89 17.33 -16.77
N PRO A 233 -10.90 18.43 -17.54
CA PRO A 233 -11.92 19.46 -17.41
C PRO A 233 -13.34 18.91 -17.52
N GLY A 234 -14.22 19.39 -16.66
CA GLY A 234 -15.62 18.97 -16.59
C GLY A 234 -15.90 17.82 -15.62
N GLU A 235 -14.91 17.15 -15.08
CA GLU A 235 -15.11 16.16 -14.03
C GLU A 235 -15.60 16.82 -12.73
N GLU A 236 -16.62 16.22 -12.09
CA GLU A 236 -17.16 16.70 -10.82
C GLU A 236 -16.32 16.18 -9.63
N ILE A 237 -15.93 17.07 -8.74
CA ILE A 237 -15.24 16.73 -7.48
C ILE A 237 -16.20 16.90 -6.32
N ARG A 238 -16.70 15.82 -5.80
CA ARG A 238 -17.63 15.78 -4.68
C ARG A 238 -16.94 15.67 -3.33
N HIS A 239 -15.72 15.12 -3.31
CA HIS A 239 -14.97 14.89 -2.09
C HIS A 239 -13.50 15.28 -2.27
N VAL A 240 -13.07 16.25 -1.50
CA VAL A 240 -11.66 16.66 -1.46
C VAL A 240 -10.94 15.84 -0.38
N THR A 241 -9.93 15.07 -0.76
CA THR A 241 -9.13 14.30 0.20
C THR A 241 -8.00 15.17 0.76
N GLY A 242 -7.74 15.07 2.02
CA GLY A 242 -6.64 15.78 2.67
C GLY A 242 -6.98 16.24 4.08
N GLY A 243 -6.87 15.35 5.06
CA GLY A 243 -7.08 15.65 6.49
C GLY A 243 -8.01 14.69 7.22
N ASP A 244 -8.59 13.75 6.50
CA ASP A 244 -9.46 12.71 7.07
C ASP A 244 -8.70 11.38 7.25
N ASN A 245 -7.38 11.44 7.34
CA ASN A 245 -6.53 10.33 7.74
C ASN A 245 -6.16 10.54 9.20
N LEU A 246 -6.69 9.69 10.06
CA LEU A 246 -6.31 9.62 11.45
C LEU A 246 -5.33 8.46 11.64
N PHE A 247 -4.30 8.73 12.40
CA PHE A 247 -3.47 7.70 12.99
C PHE A 247 -3.43 7.93 14.49
N ILE A 248 -3.52 6.85 15.22
CA ILE A 248 -3.49 6.87 16.67
C ILE A 248 -2.18 6.23 17.07
N THR A 249 -1.33 7.02 17.70
CA THR A 249 0.00 6.57 18.12
C THR A 249 0.13 6.64 19.62
N PRO A 250 0.16 5.53 20.35
CA PRO A 250 0.69 5.54 21.70
C PRO A 250 2.21 5.72 21.65
N ARG A 251 2.68 6.93 21.86
CA ARG A 251 4.13 7.20 21.98
C ARG A 251 4.76 6.67 23.27
N ASP A 252 3.93 6.19 24.19
CA ASP A 252 4.27 5.53 25.44
C ASP A 252 4.39 4.01 25.31
N LEU A 253 4.45 3.49 24.09
CA LEU A 253 4.61 2.06 23.83
C LEU A 253 5.90 1.54 24.48
N LEU A 254 5.77 0.50 25.28
CA LEU A 254 6.86 -0.26 25.84
C LEU A 254 6.50 -1.74 25.77
N ILE A 255 7.21 -2.50 24.95
CA ILE A 255 7.02 -3.94 24.78
C ILE A 255 8.11 -4.64 25.59
N PRO A 256 7.76 -5.42 26.63
CA PRO A 256 8.77 -6.09 27.45
C PRO A 256 9.62 -7.10 26.67
N ALA A 257 10.85 -7.29 27.10
CA ALA A 257 11.72 -8.35 26.62
C ALA A 257 11.04 -9.72 26.75
N GLY A 258 11.16 -10.57 25.73
CA GLY A 258 10.60 -11.92 25.71
C GLY A 258 9.08 -12.02 25.63
N ALA A 259 8.35 -10.90 25.56
CA ALA A 259 6.88 -10.92 25.51
C ALA A 259 6.38 -11.49 24.17
N SER A 260 5.74 -12.64 24.19
CA SER A 260 5.21 -13.30 22.98
C SER A 260 3.88 -12.74 22.47
N SER A 261 3.19 -11.88 23.27
CA SER A 261 1.92 -11.26 22.90
C SER A 261 1.66 -10.02 23.77
N HIS A 262 2.39 -8.95 23.50
CA HIS A 262 2.10 -7.64 24.08
C HIS A 262 1.02 -6.94 23.27
N SER A 263 0.11 -6.19 23.89
CA SER A 263 -0.94 -5.46 23.16
C SER A 263 -1.10 -4.03 23.65
N ALA A 264 -1.50 -3.15 22.74
CA ALA A 264 -1.94 -1.80 23.06
C ALA A 264 -3.19 -1.45 22.24
N SER A 265 -4.10 -0.69 22.85
CA SER A 265 -5.36 -0.28 22.23
C SER A 265 -5.53 1.23 22.32
N ARG A 266 -6.28 1.79 21.37
CA ARG A 266 -6.76 3.18 21.39
C ARG A 266 -8.18 3.24 20.87
N GLU A 267 -8.89 4.29 21.28
CA GLU A 267 -10.25 4.57 20.86
C GLU A 267 -10.33 5.93 20.17
N TYR A 268 -11.24 6.00 19.23
CA TYR A 268 -11.61 7.23 18.51
C TYR A 268 -13.12 7.34 18.46
N VAL A 269 -13.65 8.49 18.89
CA VAL A 269 -15.09 8.79 18.83
C VAL A 269 -15.36 9.65 17.62
N PHE A 270 -16.28 9.20 16.77
CA PHE A 270 -16.74 9.98 15.62
C PHE A 270 -17.70 11.08 16.09
N GLU A 271 -17.27 12.34 16.03
CA GLU A 271 -18.11 13.49 16.42
C GLU A 271 -19.23 13.77 15.43
N GLU A 272 -19.07 13.33 14.18
CA GLU A 272 -20.03 13.48 13.08
C GLU A 272 -20.17 12.19 12.30
N ALA A 273 -21.28 12.06 11.54
CA ALA A 273 -21.49 10.90 10.69
C ALA A 273 -20.52 10.91 9.51
N VAL A 274 -19.91 9.75 9.23
CA VAL A 274 -18.90 9.58 8.17
C VAL A 274 -19.15 8.31 7.36
N GLU A 275 -18.56 8.24 6.18
CA GLU A 275 -18.35 6.98 5.46
C GLU A 275 -16.89 6.55 5.63
N LEU A 276 -16.68 5.36 6.15
CA LEU A 276 -15.35 4.81 6.41
C LEU A 276 -14.81 4.16 5.14
N LEU A 277 -13.64 4.59 4.68
CA LEU A 277 -13.08 4.20 3.38
C LEU A 277 -12.08 3.07 3.47
N SER A 278 -11.20 3.12 4.47
CA SER A 278 -10.13 2.13 4.59
C SER A 278 -9.48 2.13 5.96
N PHE A 279 -8.79 1.01 6.25
CA PHE A 279 -7.85 0.86 7.35
C PHE A 279 -6.46 0.47 6.84
N MET A 280 -5.43 0.83 7.60
CA MET A 280 -4.07 0.36 7.40
C MET A 280 -3.37 0.25 8.76
N PRO A 281 -3.25 -0.93 9.35
CA PRO A 281 -2.43 -1.15 10.53
C PRO A 281 -0.94 -1.03 10.18
N HIS A 282 -0.16 -0.39 11.05
CA HIS A 282 1.27 -0.24 10.88
C HIS A 282 2.03 -0.54 12.18
N MET A 283 2.92 -1.50 12.08
CA MET A 283 3.90 -1.93 13.07
C MET A 283 5.20 -2.25 12.36
N HIS A 284 6.27 -2.50 13.10
CA HIS A 284 7.55 -2.95 12.54
C HIS A 284 7.73 -4.48 12.64
N LEU A 285 8.97 -4.94 12.84
CA LEU A 285 9.35 -6.35 12.74
C LEU A 285 8.68 -7.28 13.78
N ARG A 286 8.25 -6.71 14.92
CA ARG A 286 7.58 -7.47 15.98
C ARG A 286 6.06 -7.47 15.86
N GLY A 287 5.52 -6.73 14.89
CA GLY A 287 4.09 -6.69 14.63
C GLY A 287 3.52 -8.09 14.41
N LYS A 288 2.45 -8.44 15.15
CA LYS A 288 1.84 -9.77 15.16
C LYS A 288 0.42 -9.78 14.61
N ALA A 289 -0.44 -8.88 15.10
CA ALA A 289 -1.85 -8.84 14.71
C ALA A 289 -2.44 -7.45 14.89
N ALA A 290 -3.58 -7.19 14.22
CA ALA A 290 -4.33 -5.95 14.34
C ALA A 290 -5.85 -6.23 14.31
N LEU A 291 -6.61 -5.47 15.11
CA LEU A 291 -8.06 -5.57 15.18
C LEU A 291 -8.68 -4.18 15.25
N TYR A 292 -9.69 -3.93 14.41
CA TYR A 292 -10.51 -2.73 14.43
C TYR A 292 -11.96 -3.11 14.69
N GLU A 293 -12.51 -2.57 15.77
CA GLU A 293 -13.84 -2.84 16.26
C GLU A 293 -14.61 -1.54 16.45
N ILE A 294 -15.90 -1.56 16.16
CA ILE A 294 -16.75 -0.39 16.35
C ILE A 294 -17.89 -0.70 17.31
N THR A 295 -18.16 0.26 18.18
CA THR A 295 -19.36 0.27 19.01
C THR A 295 -20.23 1.43 18.58
N TYR A 296 -21.44 1.14 18.11
CA TYR A 296 -22.43 2.11 17.68
C TYR A 296 -23.15 2.76 18.87
N PRO A 297 -23.81 3.93 18.66
CA PRO A 297 -24.53 4.61 19.76
C PRO A 297 -25.66 3.79 20.38
N ASP A 298 -26.21 2.83 19.66
CA ASP A 298 -27.24 1.89 20.14
C ASP A 298 -26.67 0.70 20.94
N GLY A 299 -25.35 0.64 21.09
CA GLY A 299 -24.62 -0.44 21.76
C GLY A 299 -24.30 -1.64 20.89
N LYS A 300 -24.67 -1.65 19.61
CA LYS A 300 -24.24 -2.69 18.67
C LYS A 300 -22.72 -2.65 18.54
N HIS A 301 -22.09 -3.83 18.52
CA HIS A 301 -20.65 -4.02 18.38
C HIS A 301 -20.34 -4.83 17.10
N GLU A 302 -19.28 -4.45 16.38
CA GLU A 302 -18.93 -5.09 15.12
C GLU A 302 -17.41 -5.06 14.91
N THR A 303 -16.84 -6.16 14.37
CA THR A 303 -15.46 -6.20 13.90
C THR A 303 -15.39 -5.74 12.46
N LEU A 304 -14.68 -4.63 12.20
CA LEU A 304 -14.55 -4.04 10.87
C LEU A 304 -13.31 -4.55 10.13
N LEU A 305 -12.23 -4.90 10.84
CA LEU A 305 -11.04 -5.52 10.27
C LEU A 305 -10.32 -6.34 11.35
N HIS A 306 -9.98 -7.57 11.03
CA HIS A 306 -9.08 -8.42 11.77
C HIS A 306 -7.93 -8.89 10.88
N VAL A 307 -6.70 -8.62 11.30
CA VAL A 307 -5.45 -9.05 10.66
C VAL A 307 -4.73 -9.95 11.65
N PRO A 308 -4.96 -11.28 11.62
CA PRO A 308 -4.41 -12.21 12.61
C PRO A 308 -2.91 -12.47 12.45
N ASN A 309 -2.39 -12.26 11.23
CA ASN A 309 -1.00 -12.49 10.87
C ASN A 309 -0.46 -11.26 10.14
N TYR A 310 -0.05 -10.25 10.91
CA TYR A 310 0.57 -9.06 10.34
C TYR A 310 1.95 -9.41 9.77
N ALA A 311 2.30 -8.77 8.66
CA ALA A 311 3.62 -8.90 8.05
C ALA A 311 4.20 -7.52 7.72
N PHE A 312 5.38 -7.23 8.24
CA PHE A 312 6.06 -5.95 8.05
C PHE A 312 6.27 -5.59 6.56
N ASN A 313 6.56 -6.60 5.74
CA ASN A 313 6.76 -6.42 4.30
C ASN A 313 5.45 -6.27 3.50
N TRP A 314 4.28 -6.39 4.13
CA TRP A 314 2.97 -6.30 3.49
C TRP A 314 2.02 -5.44 4.30
N GLN A 315 2.25 -4.12 4.25
CA GLN A 315 1.45 -3.13 4.99
C GLN A 315 0.23 -2.71 4.16
N HIS A 316 -0.73 -3.62 4.02
CA HIS A 316 -1.89 -3.38 3.17
C HIS A 316 -2.79 -2.27 3.70
N THR A 317 -3.26 -1.43 2.77
CA THR A 317 -4.47 -0.63 2.98
C THR A 317 -5.66 -1.49 2.61
N TYR A 318 -6.56 -1.75 3.55
CA TYR A 318 -7.81 -2.50 3.38
C TYR A 318 -8.91 -1.51 3.01
N LYS A 319 -9.28 -1.45 1.73
CA LYS A 319 -10.26 -0.51 1.18
C LYS A 319 -11.64 -1.16 1.13
N PHE A 320 -12.62 -0.62 1.83
CA PHE A 320 -13.99 -1.14 1.77
C PHE A 320 -14.54 -1.11 0.34
N ALA A 321 -15.14 -2.21 -0.10
CA ALA A 321 -15.86 -2.28 -1.37
C ALA A 321 -17.14 -1.41 -1.30
N GLU A 322 -17.84 -1.50 -0.18
CA GLU A 322 -18.95 -0.66 0.20
C GLU A 322 -18.60 0.07 1.50
N PRO A 323 -18.26 1.37 1.44
CA PRO A 323 -17.90 2.14 2.63
C PRO A 323 -19.02 2.15 3.67
N PRO A 324 -18.81 1.59 4.87
CA PRO A 324 -19.85 1.59 5.91
C PRO A 324 -20.10 3.02 6.41
N LYS A 325 -21.39 3.33 6.63
CA LYS A 325 -21.85 4.60 7.21
C LYS A 325 -21.77 4.51 8.72
N ILE A 326 -20.94 5.34 9.30
CA ILE A 326 -20.68 5.38 10.73
C ILE A 326 -21.42 6.58 11.33
N PRO A 327 -22.42 6.37 12.20
CA PRO A 327 -23.13 7.44 12.89
C PRO A 327 -22.22 8.24 13.83
N ALA A 328 -22.56 9.52 14.04
CA ALA A 328 -21.97 10.31 15.13
C ALA A 328 -22.16 9.63 16.49
N GLY A 329 -21.18 9.72 17.37
CA GLY A 329 -21.18 9.07 18.67
C GLY A 329 -20.68 7.60 18.66
N SER A 330 -20.42 7.02 17.47
CA SER A 330 -19.78 5.71 17.38
C SER A 330 -18.33 5.76 17.88
N THR A 331 -17.89 4.71 18.54
CA THR A 331 -16.52 4.56 19.06
C THR A 331 -15.80 3.46 18.30
N LEU A 332 -14.74 3.82 17.57
CA LEU A 332 -13.83 2.88 16.96
C LEU A 332 -12.71 2.58 17.95
N ARG A 333 -12.51 1.31 18.26
CA ARG A 333 -11.38 0.80 19.00
C ARG A 333 -10.46 0.05 18.06
N PHE A 334 -9.15 0.34 18.09
CA PHE A 334 -8.19 -0.51 17.44
C PHE A 334 -7.19 -1.06 18.45
N THR A 335 -6.79 -2.31 18.23
CA THR A 335 -5.85 -3.05 19.08
C THR A 335 -4.78 -3.65 18.19
N LEU A 336 -3.53 -3.46 18.61
CA LEU A 336 -2.36 -4.02 17.95
C LEU A 336 -1.64 -4.97 18.90
N TRP A 337 -1.02 -6.02 18.36
CA TRP A 337 -0.24 -7.01 19.12
C TRP A 337 1.16 -7.13 18.56
N TRP A 338 2.13 -7.34 19.44
CA TRP A 338 3.53 -7.56 19.11
C TRP A 338 4.05 -8.85 19.73
N ASP A 339 5.01 -9.49 19.05
CA ASP A 339 5.76 -10.64 19.51
C ASP A 339 7.25 -10.27 19.62
N ASN A 340 7.71 -9.97 20.83
CA ASN A 340 9.10 -9.67 21.16
C ASN A 340 9.81 -10.90 21.75
N SER A 341 9.36 -12.10 21.43
CA SER A 341 9.96 -13.35 21.91
C SER A 341 10.98 -13.92 20.90
N GLU A 342 11.73 -14.92 21.34
CA GLU A 342 12.66 -15.69 20.49
C GLU A 342 11.96 -16.51 19.40
N ASN A 343 10.63 -16.73 19.50
CA ASN A 343 9.85 -17.46 18.51
C ASN A 343 9.49 -16.60 17.28
N ASN A 344 9.65 -15.28 17.35
CA ASN A 344 9.47 -14.41 16.20
C ASN A 344 10.76 -14.37 15.37
N PRO A 345 10.79 -14.97 14.17
CA PRO A 345 11.99 -15.03 13.33
C PRO A 345 12.46 -13.66 12.81
N ASN A 346 11.58 -12.64 12.87
CA ASN A 346 11.90 -11.28 12.43
C ASN A 346 12.37 -10.39 13.58
N ASN A 347 12.34 -10.88 14.83
CA ASN A 347 12.75 -10.09 15.99
C ASN A 347 14.26 -9.92 16.04
N PRO A 348 14.81 -8.68 15.97
CA PRO A 348 16.26 -8.46 15.99
C PRO A 348 16.91 -8.86 17.32
N ASP A 349 16.24 -8.63 18.45
CA ASP A 349 16.73 -8.93 19.78
C ASP A 349 15.56 -9.16 20.76
N PRO A 350 15.29 -10.40 21.19
CA PRO A 350 14.24 -10.70 22.15
C PRO A 350 14.61 -10.39 23.62
N THR A 351 15.84 -10.00 23.89
CA THR A 351 16.34 -9.82 25.27
C THR A 351 16.17 -8.40 25.81
N VAL A 352 15.74 -7.46 24.95
CA VAL A 352 15.59 -6.05 25.31
C VAL A 352 14.13 -5.59 25.27
N ASP A 353 13.81 -4.63 26.14
CA ASP A 353 12.54 -3.90 26.06
C ASP A 353 12.53 -2.99 24.82
N VAL A 354 11.41 -2.96 24.11
CA VAL A 354 11.29 -2.19 22.89
C VAL A 354 10.34 -1.01 23.08
N LYS A 355 10.81 0.18 22.71
CA LYS A 355 10.05 1.43 22.79
C LYS A 355 9.56 1.88 21.42
N TRP A 356 8.62 2.83 21.46
CA TRP A 356 8.21 3.53 20.25
C TRP A 356 9.40 4.25 19.60
N GLY A 357 9.56 4.10 18.30
CA GLY A 357 10.63 4.72 17.53
C GLY A 357 10.46 4.54 16.03
N ARG A 358 11.12 5.43 15.25
CA ARG A 358 11.11 5.33 13.78
C ARG A 358 11.96 4.19 13.22
N PRO A 359 13.17 3.89 13.74
CA PRO A 359 13.99 2.80 13.22
C PRO A 359 13.24 1.47 13.23
N THR A 360 13.50 0.62 12.24
CA THR A 360 12.81 -0.67 12.06
C THR A 360 13.01 -1.64 13.23
N ASP A 361 14.12 -1.55 13.94
CA ASP A 361 14.43 -2.32 15.16
C ASP A 361 13.77 -1.78 16.43
N ALA A 362 13.26 -0.54 16.41
CA ALA A 362 12.26 -0.05 17.37
C ALA A 362 10.86 -0.50 16.94
N GLU A 363 9.78 0.03 17.54
CA GLU A 363 8.42 -0.30 17.14
C GLU A 363 7.52 0.92 17.00
N MET A 364 6.53 0.79 16.10
CA MET A 364 5.44 1.72 15.96
C MET A 364 4.10 1.05 16.27
N SER A 365 3.13 1.87 16.64
CA SER A 365 1.75 1.45 16.89
C SER A 365 0.81 2.43 16.20
N GLN A 366 0.56 2.24 14.91
CA GLN A 366 -0.27 3.17 14.16
C GLN A 366 -1.46 2.46 13.54
N GLY A 367 -2.65 2.88 13.92
CA GLY A 367 -3.90 2.49 13.29
C GLY A 367 -4.36 3.58 12.34
N TYR A 368 -3.95 3.50 11.08
CA TYR A 368 -4.45 4.44 10.08
C TYR A 368 -5.89 4.09 9.71
N MET A 369 -6.71 5.13 9.57
CA MET A 369 -8.02 5.04 8.94
C MET A 369 -8.24 6.19 7.98
N SER A 370 -9.00 5.95 6.93
CA SER A 370 -9.43 6.98 6.01
C SER A 370 -10.96 6.99 5.96
N PHE A 371 -11.56 8.16 6.09
CA PHE A 371 -13.00 8.34 6.03
C PHE A 371 -13.36 9.63 5.30
N ARG A 372 -14.62 9.78 4.93
CA ARG A 372 -15.18 11.02 4.37
C ARG A 372 -16.39 11.48 5.18
N LYS A 373 -16.53 12.79 5.29
CA LYS A 373 -17.75 13.39 5.84
C LYS A 373 -18.91 13.19 4.88
N MET A 374 -20.12 13.10 5.44
CA MET A 374 -21.34 12.94 4.62
C MET A 374 -21.67 14.19 3.79
N GLU A 375 -21.20 15.38 4.20
CA GLU A 375 -21.35 16.60 3.40
C GLU A 375 -20.43 16.54 2.17
N LYS A 376 -21.02 16.86 1.02
CA LYS A 376 -20.33 16.88 -0.27
C LYS A 376 -19.88 18.28 -0.61
N SER A 377 -18.61 18.45 -0.96
CA SER A 377 -18.12 19.64 -1.67
C SER A 377 -18.47 19.51 -3.15
N ALA A 378 -18.83 20.59 -3.81
CA ALA A 378 -19.05 20.61 -5.25
C ALA A 378 -18.01 21.50 -5.91
N PHE A 379 -17.09 20.89 -6.68
CA PHE A 379 -16.14 21.56 -7.56
C PHE A 379 -16.23 20.92 -8.95
N VAL A 380 -15.93 21.69 -9.98
CA VAL A 380 -15.82 21.18 -11.35
C VAL A 380 -14.42 21.46 -11.85
N VAL A 381 -13.75 20.45 -12.37
CA VAL A 381 -12.38 20.61 -12.90
C VAL A 381 -12.42 21.61 -14.06
N GLY A 382 -11.55 22.62 -14.01
CA GLY A 382 -11.45 23.67 -15.03
C GLY A 382 -12.30 24.91 -14.78
N ASP A 383 -13.10 24.97 -13.71
CA ASP A 383 -13.87 26.18 -13.34
C ASP A 383 -13.03 27.22 -12.55
N GLY A 384 -11.79 26.90 -12.25
CA GLY A 384 -10.89 27.76 -11.47
C GLY A 384 -11.13 27.77 -9.96
N ASN A 385 -12.13 27.03 -9.47
CA ASN A 385 -12.44 26.97 -8.04
C ASN A 385 -11.69 25.82 -7.38
N PHE A 386 -11.04 26.13 -6.27
CA PHE A 386 -10.31 25.17 -5.44
C PHE A 386 -10.60 25.41 -3.96
N PRO A 387 -10.55 24.37 -3.13
CA PRO A 387 -10.69 24.54 -1.68
C PRO A 387 -9.59 25.44 -1.14
N THR A 388 -9.93 26.31 -0.22
CA THR A 388 -8.95 27.13 0.50
C THR A 388 -7.94 26.21 1.21
N PRO A 389 -6.63 26.51 1.17
CA PRO A 389 -5.66 25.75 1.94
C PRO A 389 -6.08 25.77 3.42
N ARG A 390 -6.26 24.59 4.02
CA ARG A 390 -6.41 24.53 5.49
C ARG A 390 -5.10 25.02 6.09
N GLU A 391 -5.15 26.10 6.87
CA GLU A 391 -4.01 26.49 7.71
C GLU A 391 -3.59 25.27 8.52
N GLY A 392 -2.31 24.87 8.36
CA GLY A 392 -1.82 23.60 8.87
C GLY A 392 -2.12 23.49 10.36
N ARG A 393 -2.84 22.45 10.76
CA ARG A 393 -2.77 21.97 12.14
C ARG A 393 -1.30 21.59 12.37
N ARG A 394 -0.53 22.53 12.93
CA ARG A 394 0.77 22.20 13.53
C ARG A 394 0.47 21.12 14.56
N GLY A 395 1.04 19.94 14.32
CA GLY A 395 0.88 18.81 15.22
C GLY A 395 1.15 19.23 16.66
N ARG A 396 0.20 18.94 17.51
CA ARG A 396 0.40 18.87 18.96
C ARG A 396 0.79 17.44 19.33
#